data_852270ea4b94621e824cedeed3bab68d
#
_entry.id   852270ea4b94621e824cedeed3bab68d
#
_cell.length_a   1.000
_cell.length_b   1.000
_cell.length_c   1.000
_cell.angle_alpha   90.00
_cell.angle_beta   90.00
_cell.angle_gamma   90.00
#
_symmetry.space_group_name_H-M   'P 1'
#
loop_
_entity.id
_entity.type
_entity.pdbx_description
1 polymer ?
#
loop_
_entity_poly.entity_id
_entity_poly.type
_entity_poly.pdbx_seq_one_letter_code
_entity_poly.pdbx_strand_id
1 'polypeptide(L)'
;MRFAAIADVHGNYLALEAVLADIRAQGVADIVNLGDMLSGPLDARRTIEILMQLDAVHVLGNHDRYLLDRPPEKMGSWDRPAHAALNAAQLDWLRAQPMTRVFREQVFMCHATPDNDEVYWLDTVHPDGAVALSPLDRIEQFAQGIAQSLILCAHTHLARAVRLRDGRMIVNPGSVGGPGFRDKHPFPHVVEAGTPHARYAILELTDGAWQVTFRHVVYDHEAMAALARRNGQPELANALAMGWIR
;
A
#
# COMPACT_ATOMS: atom_id res chain seq x y z
N MET A 1 10.49 -14.99 13.78
CA MET A 1 9.25 -14.66 13.04
C MET A 1 9.66 -14.12 11.69
N ARG A 2 9.01 -14.59 10.59
CA ARG A 2 9.31 -14.11 9.23
C ARG A 2 8.01 -14.02 8.43
N PHE A 3 7.74 -12.87 7.79
CA PHE A 3 6.51 -12.64 7.04
C PHE A 3 6.72 -11.60 5.93
N ALA A 4 5.79 -11.50 4.98
CA ALA A 4 5.77 -10.49 3.94
C ALA A 4 4.74 -9.40 4.24
N ALA A 5 5.10 -8.14 3.99
CA ALA A 5 4.20 -7.00 4.05
C ALA A 5 3.98 -6.45 2.62
N ILE A 6 2.71 -6.41 2.21
CA ILE A 6 2.25 -5.83 0.94
C ILE A 6 1.32 -4.65 1.22
N ALA A 7 1.19 -3.72 0.28
CA ALA A 7 0.31 -2.56 0.37
C ALA A 7 -0.01 -2.00 -1.02
N ASP A 8 -1.03 -1.15 -1.09
CA ASP A 8 -1.29 -0.27 -2.23
C ASP A 8 -1.34 -1.05 -3.56
N VAL A 9 -2.21 -2.08 -3.59
CA VAL A 9 -2.38 -2.97 -4.77
C VAL A 9 -3.14 -2.26 -5.89
N HIS A 10 -4.10 -1.40 -5.54
CA HIS A 10 -4.83 -0.54 -6.47
C HIS A 10 -5.42 -1.25 -7.70
N GLY A 11 -5.99 -2.45 -7.50
CA GLY A 11 -6.61 -3.20 -8.58
C GLY A 11 -5.62 -3.81 -9.59
N ASN A 12 -4.32 -3.77 -9.31
CA ASN A 12 -3.26 -4.33 -10.17
C ASN A 12 -3.03 -5.82 -9.88
N TYR A 13 -3.94 -6.65 -10.39
CA TYR A 13 -3.90 -8.08 -10.13
C TYR A 13 -2.63 -8.77 -10.67
N LEU A 14 -2.06 -8.31 -11.80
CA LEU A 14 -0.83 -8.91 -12.34
C LEU A 14 0.38 -8.66 -11.45
N ALA A 15 0.48 -7.45 -10.88
CA ALA A 15 1.50 -7.13 -9.88
C ALA A 15 1.31 -7.97 -8.61
N LEU A 16 0.05 -8.10 -8.14
CA LEU A 16 -0.27 -8.94 -6.98
C LEU A 16 0.08 -10.41 -7.21
N GLU A 17 -0.31 -11.00 -8.34
CA GLU A 17 0.02 -12.39 -8.70
C GLU A 17 1.54 -12.63 -8.71
N ALA A 18 2.31 -11.70 -9.30
CA ALA A 18 3.77 -11.79 -9.36
C ALA A 18 4.41 -11.66 -7.96
N VAL A 19 3.94 -10.73 -7.13
CA VAL A 19 4.40 -10.57 -5.74
C VAL A 19 4.10 -11.83 -4.92
N LEU A 20 2.89 -12.39 -5.03
CA LEU A 20 2.54 -13.63 -4.32
C LEU A 20 3.39 -14.83 -4.79
N ALA A 21 3.75 -14.88 -6.07
CA ALA A 21 4.65 -15.88 -6.59
C ALA A 21 6.08 -15.72 -6.03
N ASP A 22 6.60 -14.49 -5.97
CA ASP A 22 7.91 -14.21 -5.38
C ASP A 22 7.93 -14.51 -3.87
N ILE A 23 6.89 -14.11 -3.11
CA ILE A 23 6.75 -14.43 -1.68
C ILE A 23 6.85 -15.95 -1.44
N ARG A 24 6.14 -16.76 -2.23
CA ARG A 24 6.23 -18.22 -2.17
C ARG A 24 7.64 -18.72 -2.50
N ALA A 25 8.28 -18.17 -3.54
CA ALA A 25 9.64 -18.53 -3.93
C ALA A 25 10.68 -18.17 -2.84
N GLN A 26 10.42 -17.13 -2.05
CA GLN A 26 11.24 -16.77 -0.88
C GLN A 26 10.97 -17.67 0.34
N GLY A 27 10.05 -18.62 0.26
CA GLY A 27 9.68 -19.51 1.37
C GLY A 27 8.97 -18.78 2.52
N VAL A 28 8.24 -17.70 2.24
CA VAL A 28 7.48 -16.94 3.23
C VAL A 28 6.01 -17.37 3.16
N ALA A 29 5.45 -17.77 4.30
CA ALA A 29 4.07 -18.25 4.39
C ALA A 29 3.10 -17.15 4.88
N ASP A 30 3.51 -16.38 5.88
CA ASP A 30 2.66 -15.34 6.46
C ASP A 30 2.69 -14.06 5.63
N ILE A 31 1.52 -13.48 5.39
CA ILE A 31 1.37 -12.23 4.63
C ILE A 31 0.51 -11.26 5.42
N VAL A 32 0.92 -10.00 5.47
CA VAL A 32 0.09 -8.89 5.95
C VAL A 32 -0.12 -7.88 4.83
N ASN A 33 -1.30 -7.28 4.76
CA ASN A 33 -1.67 -6.30 3.74
C ASN A 33 -2.16 -5.00 4.42
N LEU A 34 -1.55 -3.90 4.05
CA LEU A 34 -1.72 -2.60 4.70
C LEU A 34 -2.77 -1.70 4.01
N GLY A 35 -3.63 -2.27 3.18
CA GLY A 35 -4.75 -1.54 2.58
C GLY A 35 -4.49 -0.99 1.19
N ASP A 36 -5.43 -0.19 0.71
CA ASP A 36 -5.54 0.33 -0.65
C ASP A 36 -5.49 -0.79 -1.69
N MET A 37 -6.41 -1.72 -1.50
CA MET A 37 -6.43 -2.99 -2.21
C MET A 37 -7.01 -2.88 -3.62
N LEU A 38 -8.10 -2.12 -3.79
CA LEU A 38 -9.01 -2.26 -4.93
C LEU A 38 -9.14 -1.01 -5.79
N SER A 39 -9.17 0.17 -5.17
CA SER A 39 -9.32 1.42 -5.89
C SER A 39 -8.17 1.67 -6.83
N GLY A 40 -8.54 1.86 -8.06
CA GLY A 40 -7.66 2.08 -9.19
C GLY A 40 -8.43 1.80 -10.46
N PRO A 41 -8.15 2.50 -11.56
CA PRO A 41 -8.84 2.28 -12.83
C PRO A 41 -8.26 1.05 -13.57
N LEU A 42 -8.06 -0.05 -12.85
CA LEU A 42 -7.52 -1.31 -13.36
C LEU A 42 -8.57 -2.43 -13.23
N ASP A 43 -8.28 -3.52 -12.52
CA ASP A 43 -9.21 -4.65 -12.36
C ASP A 43 -9.43 -4.98 -10.88
N ALA A 44 -10.30 -4.20 -10.23
CA ALA A 44 -10.67 -4.38 -8.83
C ALA A 44 -11.31 -5.75 -8.58
N ARG A 45 -12.13 -6.24 -9.53
CA ARG A 45 -12.84 -7.51 -9.40
C ARG A 45 -11.88 -8.69 -9.32
N ARG A 46 -10.95 -8.79 -10.27
CA ARG A 46 -9.97 -9.88 -10.27
C ARG A 46 -9.03 -9.78 -9.06
N THR A 47 -8.68 -8.57 -8.66
CA THR A 47 -7.83 -8.33 -7.49
C THR A 47 -8.49 -8.83 -6.20
N ILE A 48 -9.77 -8.50 -5.97
CA ILE A 48 -10.46 -8.96 -4.76
C ILE A 48 -10.69 -10.47 -4.75
N GLU A 49 -10.93 -11.09 -5.90
CA GLU A 49 -11.05 -12.55 -6.02
C GLU A 49 -9.78 -13.27 -5.56
N ILE A 50 -8.59 -12.69 -5.82
CA ILE A 50 -7.31 -13.19 -5.34
C ILE A 50 -7.18 -12.94 -3.82
N LEU A 51 -7.47 -11.72 -3.36
CA LEU A 51 -7.31 -11.34 -1.94
C LEU A 51 -8.24 -12.13 -1.01
N MET A 52 -9.47 -12.40 -1.43
CA MET A 52 -10.42 -13.19 -0.63
C MET A 52 -10.01 -14.66 -0.46
N GLN A 53 -9.14 -15.19 -1.33
CA GLN A 53 -8.61 -16.55 -1.24
C GLN A 53 -7.24 -16.59 -0.53
N LEU A 54 -6.66 -15.43 -0.27
CA LEU A 54 -5.34 -15.32 0.34
C LEU A 54 -5.46 -15.46 1.86
N ASP A 55 -4.72 -16.38 2.44
CA ASP A 55 -4.54 -16.45 3.90
C ASP A 55 -3.58 -15.33 4.35
N ALA A 56 -4.16 -14.15 4.57
CA ALA A 56 -3.42 -12.95 4.96
C ALA A 56 -4.19 -12.12 5.99
N VAL A 57 -3.46 -11.31 6.72
CA VAL A 57 -4.03 -10.34 7.67
C VAL A 57 -4.12 -8.99 6.99
N HIS A 58 -5.32 -8.42 6.92
CA HIS A 58 -5.57 -7.16 6.21
C HIS A 58 -5.94 -6.03 7.17
N VAL A 59 -5.58 -4.80 6.79
CA VAL A 59 -6.20 -3.57 7.28
C VAL A 59 -6.73 -2.76 6.09
N LEU A 60 -7.66 -1.83 6.34
CA LEU A 60 -8.19 -0.93 5.31
C LEU A 60 -7.22 0.24 5.07
N GLY A 61 -7.13 0.68 3.81
CA GLY A 61 -6.61 1.98 3.45
C GLY A 61 -7.70 3.02 3.22
N ASN A 62 -7.30 4.27 2.96
CA ASN A 62 -8.24 5.36 2.72
C ASN A 62 -9.11 5.12 1.48
N HIS A 63 -8.55 4.56 0.42
CA HIS A 63 -9.32 4.20 -0.77
C HIS A 63 -10.29 3.05 -0.51
N ASP A 64 -9.94 2.07 0.30
CA ASP A 64 -10.86 0.99 0.69
C ASP A 64 -12.05 1.57 1.50
N ARG A 65 -11.78 2.47 2.44
CA ARG A 65 -12.81 3.20 3.19
C ARG A 65 -13.69 4.05 2.27
N TYR A 66 -13.13 4.70 1.24
CA TYR A 66 -13.91 5.48 0.27
C TYR A 66 -14.91 4.60 -0.50
N LEU A 67 -14.56 3.36 -0.83
CA LEU A 67 -15.49 2.41 -1.47
C LEU A 67 -16.67 2.04 -0.57
N LEU A 68 -16.49 2.10 0.76
CA LEU A 68 -17.51 1.73 1.74
C LEU A 68 -18.40 2.90 2.18
N ASP A 69 -17.82 4.10 2.33
CA ASP A 69 -18.45 5.23 3.01
C ASP A 69 -18.94 6.32 2.05
N ARG A 70 -18.33 6.42 0.85
CA ARG A 70 -18.72 7.46 -0.11
C ARG A 70 -19.83 6.96 -1.01
N PRO A 71 -20.88 7.75 -1.24
CA PRO A 71 -21.87 7.42 -2.26
C PRO A 71 -21.21 7.50 -3.66
N PRO A 72 -21.59 6.63 -4.62
CA PRO A 72 -20.91 6.50 -5.92
C PRO A 72 -20.75 7.82 -6.70
N GLU A 73 -21.72 8.72 -6.58
CA GLU A 73 -21.67 10.04 -7.23
C GLU A 73 -20.61 10.99 -6.68
N LYS A 74 -20.10 10.74 -5.45
CA LYS A 74 -19.03 11.50 -4.80
C LYS A 74 -17.66 10.82 -4.92
N MET A 75 -17.60 9.61 -5.49
CA MET A 75 -16.35 8.89 -5.69
C MET A 75 -15.54 9.50 -6.84
N GLY A 76 -14.23 9.53 -6.67
CA GLY A 76 -13.26 9.95 -7.68
C GLY A 76 -13.14 8.97 -8.85
N SER A 77 -12.28 9.32 -9.81
CA SER A 77 -12.04 8.51 -11.02
C SER A 77 -11.38 7.16 -10.73
N TRP A 78 -10.74 7.00 -9.58
CA TRP A 78 -10.14 5.74 -9.14
C TRP A 78 -11.13 4.84 -8.40
N ASP A 79 -11.96 5.44 -7.53
CA ASP A 79 -12.86 4.69 -6.65
C ASP A 79 -14.13 4.24 -7.36
N ARG A 80 -14.74 5.12 -8.17
CA ARG A 80 -16.01 4.85 -8.82
C ARG A 80 -16.02 3.59 -9.71
N PRO A 81 -15.03 3.40 -10.63
CA PRO A 81 -14.99 2.19 -11.45
C PRO A 81 -14.70 0.94 -10.61
N ALA A 82 -13.87 1.05 -9.58
CA ALA A 82 -13.60 -0.06 -8.66
C ALA A 82 -14.88 -0.46 -7.92
N HIS A 83 -15.60 0.48 -7.31
CA HIS A 83 -16.87 0.21 -6.62
C HIS A 83 -17.91 -0.43 -7.56
N ALA A 84 -18.05 0.08 -8.79
CA ALA A 84 -19.00 -0.46 -9.77
C ALA A 84 -18.70 -1.90 -10.22
N ALA A 85 -17.44 -2.34 -10.07
CA ALA A 85 -17.00 -3.70 -10.41
C ALA A 85 -17.24 -4.72 -9.29
N LEU A 86 -17.56 -4.27 -8.07
CA LEU A 86 -17.69 -5.12 -6.88
C LEU A 86 -19.16 -5.50 -6.63
N ASN A 87 -19.36 -6.72 -6.14
CA ASN A 87 -20.67 -7.16 -5.64
C ASN A 87 -20.77 -6.98 -4.11
N ALA A 88 -21.99 -7.19 -3.57
CA ALA A 88 -22.27 -7.00 -2.14
C ALA A 88 -21.37 -7.86 -1.23
N ALA A 89 -21.17 -9.13 -1.57
CA ALA A 89 -20.33 -10.03 -0.77
C ALA A 89 -18.87 -9.58 -0.72
N GLN A 90 -18.35 -9.01 -1.81
CA GLN A 90 -17.00 -8.44 -1.89
C GLN A 90 -16.88 -7.16 -1.05
N LEU A 91 -17.90 -6.30 -1.09
CA LEU A 91 -17.95 -5.10 -0.23
C LEU A 91 -18.09 -5.49 1.26
N ASP A 92 -18.84 -6.54 1.58
CA ASP A 92 -18.98 -7.04 2.95
C ASP A 92 -17.66 -7.65 3.46
N TRP A 93 -16.93 -8.36 2.62
CA TRP A 93 -15.59 -8.85 2.95
C TRP A 93 -14.63 -7.68 3.24
N LEU A 94 -14.66 -6.64 2.40
CA LEU A 94 -13.85 -5.44 2.61
C LEU A 94 -14.22 -4.75 3.93
N ARG A 95 -15.51 -4.58 4.21
CA ARG A 95 -16.03 -3.96 5.46
C ARG A 95 -15.62 -4.70 6.72
N ALA A 96 -15.37 -6.00 6.63
CA ALA A 96 -14.93 -6.82 7.75
C ALA A 96 -13.46 -6.56 8.16
N GLN A 97 -12.69 -5.84 7.35
CA GLN A 97 -11.31 -5.52 7.66
C GLN A 97 -11.24 -4.29 8.58
N PRO A 98 -10.39 -4.26 9.61
CA PRO A 98 -10.24 -3.11 10.49
C PRO A 98 -9.31 -2.04 9.88
N MET A 99 -9.35 -0.82 10.44
CA MET A 99 -8.41 0.27 10.10
C MET A 99 -7.00 0.03 10.65
N THR A 100 -6.91 -0.63 11.81
CA THR A 100 -5.65 -0.99 12.46
C THR A 100 -5.71 -2.39 13.03
N ARG A 101 -4.57 -3.06 13.13
CA ARG A 101 -4.48 -4.40 13.71
C ARG A 101 -3.12 -4.65 14.34
N VAL A 102 -3.08 -5.52 15.34
CA VAL A 102 -1.83 -6.06 15.87
C VAL A 102 -1.66 -7.50 15.36
N PHE A 103 -0.56 -7.76 14.66
CA PHE A 103 -0.20 -9.07 14.16
C PHE A 103 0.81 -9.73 15.11
N ARG A 104 0.48 -10.94 15.57
CA ARG A 104 1.33 -11.77 16.45
C ARG A 104 1.90 -10.99 17.65
N GLU A 105 1.09 -10.10 18.25
CA GLU A 105 1.42 -9.27 19.42
C GLU A 105 2.59 -8.28 19.25
N GLN A 106 3.41 -8.43 18.20
CA GLN A 106 4.68 -7.71 18.02
C GLN A 106 4.63 -6.66 16.91
N VAL A 107 3.65 -6.72 16.00
CA VAL A 107 3.58 -5.86 14.83
C VAL A 107 2.30 -5.05 14.84
N PHE A 108 2.40 -3.75 14.96
CA PHE A 108 1.27 -2.83 14.75
C PHE A 108 1.13 -2.54 13.26
N MET A 109 -0.09 -2.56 12.75
CA MET A 109 -0.43 -2.34 11.35
C MET A 109 -1.46 -1.23 11.23
N CYS A 110 -1.21 -0.27 10.37
CA CYS A 110 -2.17 0.73 9.87
C CYS A 110 -1.83 1.06 8.41
N HIS A 111 -2.72 1.79 7.73
CA HIS A 111 -2.43 2.22 6.37
C HIS A 111 -1.50 3.44 6.33
N ALA A 112 -1.84 4.52 7.02
CA ALA A 112 -1.03 5.73 7.08
C ALA A 112 -0.55 6.00 8.51
N THR A 113 -1.30 6.74 9.33
CA THR A 113 -1.00 6.90 10.77
C THR A 113 -2.02 6.13 11.60
N PRO A 114 -1.79 5.90 12.90
CA PRO A 114 -2.72 5.12 13.74
C PRO A 114 -4.15 5.64 13.76
N ASP A 115 -4.32 6.95 13.71
CA ASP A 115 -5.62 7.62 13.86
C ASP A 115 -6.14 8.24 12.55
N ASN A 116 -5.36 8.18 11.46
CA ASN A 116 -5.71 8.81 10.20
C ASN A 116 -5.09 8.09 9.01
N ASP A 117 -5.91 7.66 8.06
CA ASP A 117 -5.51 6.88 6.89
C ASP A 117 -5.10 7.73 5.67
N GLU A 118 -5.07 9.07 5.80
CA GLU A 118 -4.69 10.00 4.73
C GLU A 118 -3.41 10.79 5.02
N VAL A 119 -2.88 10.73 6.26
CA VAL A 119 -1.71 11.51 6.67
C VAL A 119 -0.42 10.73 6.42
N TYR A 120 0.48 11.26 5.59
CA TYR A 120 1.80 10.70 5.37
C TYR A 120 2.58 10.63 6.68
N TRP A 121 3.00 9.45 7.09
CA TRP A 121 3.76 9.23 8.32
C TRP A 121 5.24 9.47 8.13
N LEU A 122 5.84 8.68 7.23
CA LEU A 122 7.29 8.69 7.02
C LEU A 122 7.75 9.75 6.03
N ASP A 123 6.82 10.38 5.34
CA ASP A 123 7.11 11.40 4.33
C ASP A 123 6.44 12.74 4.67
N THR A 124 7.09 13.82 4.29
CA THR A 124 6.56 15.19 4.35
C THR A 124 6.57 15.77 2.94
N VAL A 125 5.43 16.34 2.55
CA VAL A 125 5.31 17.14 1.33
C VAL A 125 5.61 18.58 1.65
N HIS A 126 6.58 19.16 0.95
CA HIS A 126 6.95 20.57 1.07
C HIS A 126 6.09 21.46 0.17
N PRO A 127 5.99 22.78 0.43
CA PRO A 127 5.20 23.70 -0.38
C PRO A 127 5.60 23.78 -1.87
N ASP A 128 6.84 23.42 -2.19
CA ASP A 128 7.35 23.33 -3.56
C ASP A 128 7.05 21.98 -4.26
N GLY A 129 6.34 21.08 -3.56
CA GLY A 129 5.99 19.75 -4.06
C GLY A 129 7.06 18.68 -3.83
N ALA A 130 8.18 19.01 -3.20
CA ALA A 130 9.19 18.00 -2.84
C ALA A 130 8.65 17.05 -1.75
N VAL A 131 8.89 15.76 -1.93
CA VAL A 131 8.54 14.72 -0.96
C VAL A 131 9.83 14.19 -0.33
N ALA A 132 9.95 14.32 0.98
CA ALA A 132 11.15 13.96 1.72
C ALA A 132 10.82 13.18 2.99
N LEU A 133 11.81 12.44 3.53
CA LEU A 133 11.67 11.78 4.83
C LEU A 133 11.26 12.80 5.90
N SER A 134 10.23 12.48 6.66
CA SER A 134 9.75 13.33 7.77
C SER A 134 10.83 13.48 8.86
N PRO A 135 10.86 14.63 9.56
CA PRO A 135 11.66 14.79 10.77
C PRO A 135 11.35 13.69 11.81
N LEU A 136 12.38 13.15 12.45
CA LEU A 136 12.22 12.03 13.39
C LEU A 136 11.24 12.35 14.52
N ASP A 137 11.25 13.59 15.05
CA ASP A 137 10.32 14.01 16.12
C ASP A 137 8.85 13.88 15.67
N ARG A 138 8.53 14.24 14.42
CA ARG A 138 7.19 14.07 13.84
C ARG A 138 6.84 12.59 13.69
N ILE A 139 7.78 11.76 13.23
CA ILE A 139 7.56 10.32 13.11
C ILE A 139 7.27 9.70 14.48
N GLU A 140 8.04 10.06 15.50
CA GLU A 140 7.88 9.56 16.86
C GLU A 140 6.59 10.06 17.54
N GLN A 141 6.12 11.25 17.19
CA GLN A 141 4.85 11.77 17.68
C GLN A 141 3.67 10.86 17.30
N PHE A 142 3.60 10.40 16.07
CA PHE A 142 2.55 9.45 15.63
C PHE A 142 2.74 8.03 16.22
N ALA A 143 3.95 7.68 16.62
CA ALA A 143 4.23 6.38 17.24
C ALA A 143 3.90 6.32 18.75
N GLN A 144 3.42 7.42 19.35
CA GLN A 144 3.06 7.44 20.76
C GLN A 144 1.90 6.47 21.04
N GLY A 145 2.00 5.76 22.16
CA GLY A 145 0.99 4.77 22.58
C GLY A 145 1.07 3.41 21.90
N ILE A 146 1.90 3.23 20.89
CA ILE A 146 2.12 1.92 20.25
C ILE A 146 3.21 1.19 21.04
N ALA A 147 2.89 -0.01 21.53
CA ALA A 147 3.81 -0.83 22.31
C ALA A 147 4.66 -1.80 21.47
N GLN A 148 4.25 -2.07 20.23
CA GLN A 148 4.86 -3.06 19.34
C GLN A 148 6.25 -2.64 18.88
N SER A 149 7.18 -3.59 18.80
CA SER A 149 8.56 -3.36 18.38
C SER A 149 8.70 -3.07 16.88
N LEU A 150 7.73 -3.50 16.07
CA LEU A 150 7.61 -3.19 14.65
C LEU A 150 6.27 -2.51 14.39
N ILE A 151 6.31 -1.47 13.57
CA ILE A 151 5.14 -0.73 13.09
C ILE A 151 5.17 -0.77 11.56
N LEU A 152 4.04 -1.08 10.94
CA LEU A 152 3.90 -1.09 9.48
C LEU A 152 2.91 0.01 9.08
N CYS A 153 3.31 0.80 8.10
CA CYS A 153 2.48 1.79 7.41
C CYS A 153 2.69 1.71 5.89
N ALA A 154 1.90 2.43 5.12
CA ALA A 154 1.86 2.41 3.66
C ALA A 154 1.53 3.80 3.08
N HIS A 155 0.55 3.92 2.17
CA HIS A 155 -0.08 5.13 1.65
C HIS A 155 0.81 6.00 0.75
N THR A 156 2.08 6.22 1.11
CA THR A 156 2.98 7.07 0.30
C THR A 156 3.61 6.34 -0.88
N HIS A 157 3.42 5.01 -1.00
CA HIS A 157 4.04 4.14 -2.02
C HIS A 157 5.58 4.11 -2.00
N LEU A 158 6.22 4.79 -1.06
CA LEU A 158 7.68 4.88 -0.94
C LEU A 158 8.19 3.87 0.08
N ALA A 159 8.99 2.92 -0.38
CA ALA A 159 9.61 1.93 0.50
C ALA A 159 10.59 2.62 1.47
N ARG A 160 10.35 2.50 2.78
CA ARG A 160 11.17 3.09 3.85
C ARG A 160 11.25 2.21 5.07
N ALA A 161 12.38 2.25 5.75
CA ALA A 161 12.55 1.71 7.10
C ALA A 161 13.17 2.79 7.99
N VAL A 162 12.57 3.08 9.11
CA VAL A 162 13.01 4.10 10.06
C VAL A 162 13.12 3.49 11.43
N ARG A 163 14.28 3.63 12.08
CA ARG A 163 14.49 3.24 13.48
C ARG A 163 14.22 4.44 14.37
N LEU A 164 13.35 4.25 15.36
CA LEU A 164 13.05 5.24 16.39
C LEU A 164 14.14 5.26 17.48
N ARG A 165 14.21 6.34 18.25
CA ARG A 165 15.19 6.49 19.36
C ARG A 165 15.01 5.45 20.47
N ASP A 166 13.78 4.95 20.67
CA ASP A 166 13.47 3.89 21.64
C ASP A 166 13.76 2.46 21.13
N GLY A 167 14.26 2.35 19.90
CA GLY A 167 14.67 1.08 19.28
C GLY A 167 13.59 0.41 18.43
N ARG A 168 12.32 0.87 18.47
CA ARG A 168 11.25 0.38 17.57
C ARG A 168 11.59 0.71 16.12
N MET A 169 10.98 -0.03 15.18
CA MET A 169 11.14 0.19 13.74
C MET A 169 9.79 0.48 13.10
N ILE A 170 9.76 1.43 12.18
CA ILE A 170 8.60 1.68 11.30
C ILE A 170 9.01 1.34 9.88
N VAL A 171 8.15 0.60 9.15
CA VAL A 171 8.40 0.19 7.76
C VAL A 171 7.18 0.48 6.89
N ASN A 172 7.43 1.14 5.76
CA ASN A 172 6.54 1.19 4.61
C ASN A 172 7.11 0.25 3.55
N PRO A 173 6.37 -0.78 3.10
CA PRO A 173 6.88 -1.75 2.14
C PRO A 173 6.97 -1.20 0.70
N GLY A 174 6.45 -0.01 0.44
CA GLY A 174 6.17 0.50 -0.89
C GLY A 174 4.88 -0.05 -1.46
N SER A 175 4.59 0.22 -2.72
CA SER A 175 3.35 -0.18 -3.38
C SER A 175 3.53 -1.40 -4.29
N VAL A 176 2.59 -2.33 -4.22
CA VAL A 176 2.48 -3.47 -5.16
C VAL A 176 2.03 -2.98 -6.54
N GLY A 177 1.00 -2.15 -6.60
CA GLY A 177 0.31 -1.86 -7.85
C GLY A 177 0.44 -0.43 -8.39
N GLY A 178 0.87 0.52 -7.55
CA GLY A 178 0.92 1.94 -7.88
C GLY A 178 2.35 2.51 -7.87
N PRO A 179 3.13 2.40 -8.96
CA PRO A 179 4.51 2.89 -8.98
C PRO A 179 4.63 4.42 -9.04
N GLY A 180 3.53 5.14 -9.13
CA GLY A 180 3.50 6.59 -9.07
C GLY A 180 2.08 7.14 -9.11
N PHE A 181 1.90 8.29 -8.48
CA PHE A 181 0.63 9.02 -8.46
C PHE A 181 0.86 10.51 -8.27
N ARG A 182 -0.18 11.30 -8.52
CA ARG A 182 -0.23 12.74 -8.27
C ARG A 182 -1.30 13.02 -7.22
N ASP A 183 -0.96 13.88 -6.25
CA ASP A 183 -1.90 14.36 -5.25
C ASP A 183 -1.81 15.90 -5.14
N LYS A 184 -2.84 16.51 -4.56
CA LYS A 184 -2.96 17.93 -4.32
C LYS A 184 -2.81 18.31 -2.85
N HIS A 185 -2.86 17.35 -1.96
CA HIS A 185 -2.85 17.55 -0.52
C HIS A 185 -1.60 16.96 0.15
N PRO A 186 -0.99 17.65 1.13
CA PRO A 186 -1.31 19.04 1.59
C PRO A 186 -0.89 20.12 0.59
N PHE A 187 0.00 19.80 -0.34
CA PHE A 187 0.45 20.64 -1.47
C PHE A 187 0.49 19.79 -2.74
N PRO A 188 0.32 20.40 -3.93
CA PRO A 188 0.47 19.65 -5.19
C PRO A 188 1.84 18.98 -5.28
N HIS A 189 1.85 17.67 -5.45
CA HIS A 189 3.08 16.89 -5.52
C HIS A 189 2.93 15.65 -6.39
N VAL A 190 4.05 15.02 -6.68
CA VAL A 190 4.13 13.75 -7.41
C VAL A 190 4.98 12.78 -6.61
N VAL A 191 4.49 11.55 -6.49
CA VAL A 191 5.25 10.42 -5.98
C VAL A 191 5.60 9.52 -7.17
N GLU A 192 6.86 9.21 -7.31
CA GLU A 192 7.39 8.40 -8.41
C GLU A 192 8.39 7.38 -7.87
N ALA A 193 8.20 6.14 -8.28
CA ALA A 193 9.06 5.05 -7.84
C ALA A 193 10.30 4.83 -8.72
N GLY A 194 10.33 5.46 -9.91
CA GLY A 194 11.44 5.39 -10.87
C GLY A 194 11.57 4.08 -11.63
N THR A 195 10.78 3.06 -11.27
CA THR A 195 10.67 1.77 -11.99
C THR A 195 9.24 1.25 -11.91
N PRO A 196 8.73 0.51 -12.93
CA PRO A 196 7.38 -0.05 -12.93
C PRO A 196 7.21 -1.27 -12.02
N HIS A 197 8.28 -1.75 -11.41
CA HIS A 197 8.29 -3.00 -10.65
C HIS A 197 7.40 -2.91 -9.41
N ALA A 198 6.67 -3.98 -9.13
CA ALA A 198 5.92 -4.13 -7.89
C ALA A 198 6.85 -4.19 -6.67
N ARG A 199 6.44 -3.60 -5.56
CA ARG A 199 7.25 -3.54 -4.33
C ARG A 199 6.53 -4.17 -3.16
N TYR A 200 7.32 -4.86 -2.33
CA TYR A 200 6.90 -5.36 -1.02
C TYR A 200 8.11 -5.52 -0.10
N ALA A 201 7.90 -5.83 1.16
CA ALA A 201 8.97 -6.08 2.12
C ALA A 201 8.85 -7.47 2.76
N ILE A 202 9.99 -8.12 3.01
CA ILE A 202 10.08 -9.27 3.91
C ILE A 202 10.66 -8.76 5.23
N LEU A 203 9.94 -9.04 6.32
CA LEU A 203 10.31 -8.70 7.68
C LEU A 203 10.72 -9.98 8.41
N GLU A 204 11.87 -9.92 9.09
CA GLU A 204 12.36 -11.05 9.87
C GLU A 204 12.85 -10.58 11.25
N LEU A 205 12.34 -11.22 12.30
CA LEU A 205 12.83 -11.01 13.66
C LEU A 205 13.83 -12.10 14.00
N THR A 206 15.10 -11.70 14.16
CA THR A 206 16.22 -12.59 14.49
C THR A 206 16.98 -11.96 15.65
N ASP A 207 17.22 -12.72 16.71
CA ASP A 207 17.96 -12.30 17.91
C ASP A 207 17.46 -10.98 18.52
N GLY A 208 16.13 -10.77 18.49
CA GLY A 208 15.48 -9.57 19.03
C GLY A 208 15.57 -8.34 18.14
N ALA A 209 16.13 -8.44 16.95
CA ALA A 209 16.25 -7.34 15.98
C ALA A 209 15.44 -7.60 14.71
N TRP A 210 14.73 -6.59 14.23
CA TRP A 210 14.01 -6.63 12.96
C TRP A 210 14.97 -6.39 11.79
N GLN A 211 14.93 -7.29 10.82
CA GLN A 211 15.59 -7.16 9.52
C GLN A 211 14.53 -6.90 8.45
N VAL A 212 14.81 -5.99 7.52
CA VAL A 212 13.92 -5.59 6.43
C VAL A 212 14.61 -5.85 5.11
N THR A 213 13.97 -6.64 4.24
CA THR A 213 14.40 -6.84 2.86
C THR A 213 13.33 -6.29 1.93
N PHE A 214 13.63 -5.18 1.28
CA PHE A 214 12.77 -4.65 0.21
C PHE A 214 12.94 -5.46 -1.07
N ARG A 215 11.82 -5.79 -1.69
CA ARG A 215 11.76 -6.59 -2.92
C ARG A 215 11.19 -5.75 -4.05
N HIS A 216 11.78 -5.91 -5.24
CA HIS A 216 11.28 -5.36 -6.50
C HIS A 216 10.98 -6.52 -7.44
N VAL A 217 9.74 -6.67 -7.87
CA VAL A 217 9.26 -7.81 -8.64
C VAL A 217 8.86 -7.35 -10.03
N VAL A 218 9.46 -7.96 -11.04
CA VAL A 218 9.08 -7.75 -12.44
C VAL A 218 7.78 -8.51 -12.71
N TYR A 219 6.85 -7.86 -13.40
CA TYR A 219 5.58 -8.45 -13.84
C TYR A 219 5.22 -7.89 -15.21
N ASP A 220 4.13 -8.33 -15.82
CA ASP A 220 3.65 -7.78 -17.09
C ASP A 220 3.01 -6.39 -16.88
N HIS A 221 3.86 -5.41 -16.58
CA HIS A 221 3.45 -4.03 -16.32
C HIS A 221 2.92 -3.34 -17.61
N GLU A 222 3.36 -3.76 -18.80
CA GLU A 222 2.86 -3.24 -20.07
C GLU A 222 1.39 -3.59 -20.30
N ALA A 223 0.96 -4.81 -19.94
CA ALA A 223 -0.45 -5.19 -20.01
C ALA A 223 -1.30 -4.30 -19.10
N MET A 224 -0.82 -3.99 -17.88
CA MET A 224 -1.53 -3.10 -16.95
C MET A 224 -1.50 -1.64 -17.43
N ALA A 225 -0.40 -1.16 -17.98
CA ALA A 225 -0.31 0.15 -18.62
C ALA A 225 -1.30 0.28 -19.81
N ALA A 226 -1.41 -0.75 -20.63
CA ALA A 226 -2.39 -0.81 -21.71
C ALA A 226 -3.83 -0.79 -21.19
N LEU A 227 -4.12 -1.48 -20.06
CA LEU A 227 -5.42 -1.44 -19.39
C LEU A 227 -5.73 -0.02 -18.89
N ALA A 228 -4.79 0.63 -18.20
CA ALA A 228 -4.94 2.01 -17.72
C ALA A 228 -5.22 2.99 -18.88
N ARG A 229 -4.53 2.85 -20.02
CA ARG A 229 -4.80 3.67 -21.23
C ARG A 229 -6.22 3.47 -21.75
N ARG A 230 -6.68 2.20 -21.86
CA ARG A 230 -8.07 1.89 -22.29
C ARG A 230 -9.11 2.49 -21.34
N ASN A 231 -8.78 2.58 -20.06
CA ASN A 231 -9.65 3.16 -19.03
C ASN A 231 -9.50 4.68 -18.88
N GLY A 232 -8.82 5.35 -19.84
CA GLY A 232 -8.69 6.81 -19.89
C GLY A 232 -7.75 7.40 -18.83
N GLN A 233 -6.75 6.64 -18.36
CA GLN A 233 -5.82 7.05 -17.32
C GLN A 233 -4.36 7.09 -17.84
N PRO A 234 -4.00 8.09 -18.67
CA PRO A 234 -2.69 8.13 -19.31
C PRO A 234 -1.54 8.34 -18.33
N GLU A 235 -1.71 9.13 -17.26
CA GLU A 235 -0.68 9.33 -16.24
C GLU A 235 -0.38 8.03 -15.49
N LEU A 236 -1.41 7.30 -15.05
CA LEU A 236 -1.21 5.99 -14.42
C LEU A 236 -0.57 5.01 -15.41
N ALA A 237 -0.97 5.05 -16.68
CA ALA A 237 -0.37 4.17 -17.70
C ALA A 237 1.13 4.45 -17.88
N ASN A 238 1.56 5.70 -17.82
CA ASN A 238 2.98 6.05 -17.86
C ASN A 238 3.71 5.58 -16.60
N ALA A 239 3.11 5.77 -15.42
CA ALA A 239 3.67 5.25 -14.17
C ALA A 239 3.85 3.72 -14.23
N LEU A 240 2.82 2.99 -14.69
CA LEU A 240 2.88 1.53 -14.85
C LEU A 240 3.92 1.08 -15.88
N ALA A 241 4.09 1.81 -16.99
CA ALA A 241 5.06 1.46 -18.02
C ALA A 241 6.51 1.73 -17.60
N MET A 242 6.76 2.82 -16.87
CA MET A 242 8.12 3.33 -16.66
C MET A 242 8.47 3.68 -15.20
N GLY A 243 7.48 3.76 -14.31
CA GLY A 243 7.66 4.23 -12.93
C GLY A 243 7.64 5.76 -12.78
N TRP A 244 7.18 6.50 -13.80
CA TRP A 244 7.15 7.97 -13.82
C TRP A 244 5.79 8.51 -14.26
N ILE A 245 5.36 9.61 -13.63
CA ILE A 245 4.14 10.36 -13.97
C ILE A 245 4.51 11.47 -14.99
N ARG A 246 4.44 11.16 -16.27
CA ARG A 246 4.74 12.15 -17.32
C ARG A 246 3.78 12.03 -18.49
#